data_06b326a1b893942722c162cf86b19ee9
#
_entry.id   06b326a1b893942722c162cf86b19ee9
#
_cell.length_a   1.000
_cell.length_b   1.000
_cell.length_c   1.000
_cell.angle_alpha   90.00
_cell.angle_beta   90.00
_cell.angle_gamma   90.00
#
_symmetry.space_group_name_H-M   'P 1'
#
loop_
_entity.id
_entity.type
_entity.pdbx_description
1 polymer ?
#
loop_
_entity_poly.entity_id
_entity_poly.type
_entity_poly.pdbx_seq_one_letter_code
_entity_poly.pdbx_strand_id
1 'polypeptide(L)'
;MTANRPAMFRAMQPDGQVPKVGRSRRCLGVVPGPPPSGDIEHDAAGRVRPATGGMSVAPAWADLPVWRVPKRLASKIRGATGSNADQIWRLGSAPFTDAPVGPGLRLRVDKPAHGNVEPDAACALTHFETALQATQASWVVDEP
;
A
#
# COMPACT_ATOMS: atom_id res chain seq x y z
N MET A 1 -8.73 -13.66 12.63
CA MET A 1 -9.35 -13.79 11.31
C MET A 1 -9.06 -12.57 10.47
N THR A 2 -8.74 -12.80 9.23
CA THR A 2 -8.36 -11.74 8.30
C THR A 2 -9.46 -11.45 7.29
N ALA A 3 -10.64 -12.04 7.49
CA ALA A 3 -11.66 -12.16 6.47
C ALA A 3 -12.25 -10.84 5.96
N ASN A 4 -12.20 -9.75 6.74
CA ASN A 4 -12.91 -8.52 6.41
C ASN A 4 -12.00 -7.32 6.15
N ARG A 5 -10.77 -7.57 5.73
CA ARG A 5 -9.90 -6.47 5.29
C ARG A 5 -10.48 -5.81 4.04
N PRO A 6 -10.43 -4.48 3.94
CA PRO A 6 -10.81 -3.81 2.69
C PRO A 6 -10.01 -4.34 1.50
N ALA A 7 -10.63 -4.38 0.33
CA ALA A 7 -9.93 -4.70 -0.90
C ALA A 7 -9.02 -3.55 -1.27
N MET A 8 -7.72 -3.76 -1.23
CA MET A 8 -6.71 -2.74 -1.47
C MET A 8 -5.74 -3.24 -2.53
N PHE A 9 -5.54 -2.44 -3.57
CA PHE A 9 -4.64 -2.75 -4.68
C PHE A 9 -3.38 -1.89 -4.63
N ARG A 10 -2.26 -2.49 -4.96
CA ARG A 10 -0.97 -1.81 -5.03
C ARG A 10 -0.06 -2.52 -6.01
N ALA A 11 0.64 -1.76 -6.86
CA ALA A 11 1.68 -2.29 -7.73
C ALA A 11 2.98 -2.44 -6.92
N MET A 12 3.53 -3.63 -6.86
CA MET A 12 4.76 -3.92 -6.10
C MET A 12 5.63 -4.94 -6.84
N GLN A 13 6.93 -4.85 -6.59
CA GLN A 13 7.88 -5.86 -7.07
C GLN A 13 7.58 -7.21 -6.42
N PRO A 14 7.70 -8.32 -7.15
CA PRO A 14 7.58 -9.64 -6.56
C PRO A 14 8.87 -10.07 -5.85
N ASP A 15 8.69 -10.87 -4.83
CA ASP A 15 9.76 -11.63 -4.17
C ASP A 15 9.27 -13.08 -4.07
N GLY A 16 9.47 -13.84 -5.14
CA GLY A 16 8.80 -15.12 -5.30
C GLY A 16 7.29 -14.94 -5.44
N GLN A 17 6.51 -15.54 -4.54
CA GLN A 17 5.05 -15.50 -4.57
C GLN A 17 4.45 -14.46 -3.60
N VAL A 18 5.27 -13.59 -3.06
CA VAL A 18 4.85 -12.52 -2.15
C VAL A 18 5.41 -11.19 -2.62
N PRO A 19 4.81 -10.05 -2.22
CA PRO A 19 5.38 -8.75 -2.56
C PRO A 19 6.70 -8.53 -1.82
N LYS A 20 7.65 -7.88 -2.48
CA LYS A 20 8.93 -7.53 -1.90
C LYS A 20 8.75 -6.49 -0.80
N VAL A 21 9.38 -6.73 0.35
CA VAL A 21 9.40 -5.78 1.47
C VAL A 21 10.54 -4.78 1.26
N GLY A 22 10.27 -3.50 1.53
CA GLY A 22 11.32 -2.48 1.43
C GLY A 22 10.79 -1.06 1.56
N ARG A 23 11.71 -0.11 1.70
CA ARG A 23 11.43 1.33 1.77
C ARG A 23 11.36 1.93 0.37
N SER A 24 10.38 1.50 -0.41
CA SER A 24 10.20 1.93 -1.79
C SER A 24 8.72 1.96 -2.11
N ARG A 25 8.32 2.84 -3.01
CA ARG A 25 6.94 2.88 -3.53
C ARG A 25 6.59 1.69 -4.40
N ARG A 26 7.59 0.88 -4.77
CA ARG A 26 7.41 -0.37 -5.51
C ARG A 26 7.49 -1.60 -4.61
N CYS A 27 7.46 -1.42 -3.30
CA CYS A 27 7.57 -2.49 -2.32
C CYS A 27 6.42 -2.43 -1.31
N LEU A 28 6.29 -3.48 -0.52
CA LEU A 28 5.46 -3.48 0.67
C LEU A 28 6.21 -2.70 1.75
N GLY A 29 5.83 -1.44 1.92
CA GLY A 29 6.51 -0.53 2.83
C GLY A 29 6.27 0.92 2.46
N VAL A 30 7.03 1.80 3.09
CA VAL A 30 6.93 3.25 2.91
C VAL A 30 8.31 3.84 2.70
N VAL A 31 8.36 4.98 2.00
CA VAL A 31 9.53 5.85 1.96
C VAL A 31 9.38 6.82 3.14
N PRO A 32 10.23 6.74 4.17
CA PRO A 32 10.11 7.65 5.32
C PRO A 32 10.33 9.10 4.91
N GLY A 33 9.55 9.99 5.49
CA GLY A 33 9.63 11.42 5.23
C GLY A 33 8.26 12.02 4.92
N PRO A 34 8.11 13.35 5.06
CA PRO A 34 6.83 14.02 4.84
C PRO A 34 6.40 13.94 3.37
N PRO A 35 5.10 13.69 3.10
CA PRO A 35 4.58 13.76 1.74
C PRO A 35 4.77 15.17 1.14
N PRO A 36 4.93 15.29 -0.20
CA PRO A 36 4.85 14.24 -1.20
C PRO A 36 6.18 13.54 -1.52
N SER A 37 7.31 14.05 -1.02
CA SER A 37 8.63 13.44 -1.29
C SER A 37 8.79 12.10 -0.56
N GLY A 38 8.27 11.97 0.66
CA GLY A 38 8.13 10.72 1.38
C GLY A 38 6.68 10.26 1.44
N ASP A 39 6.43 9.20 2.20
CA ASP A 39 5.10 8.60 2.32
C ASP A 39 4.46 8.86 3.68
N ILE A 40 5.25 9.09 4.71
CA ILE A 40 4.76 9.29 6.08
C ILE A 40 5.73 10.18 6.86
N GLU A 41 5.17 11.16 7.58
CA GLU A 41 5.98 11.98 8.48
C GLU A 41 6.49 11.16 9.66
N HIS A 42 7.69 11.46 10.10
CA HIS A 42 8.23 10.95 11.37
C HIS A 42 8.88 12.10 12.14
N ASP A 43 8.85 12.03 13.46
CA ASP A 43 9.46 13.04 14.31
C ASP A 43 10.95 12.75 14.56
N ALA A 44 11.61 13.62 15.34
CA ALA A 44 13.03 13.48 15.64
C ALA A 44 13.37 12.20 16.42
N ALA A 45 12.39 11.60 17.09
CA ALA A 45 12.54 10.33 17.80
C ALA A 45 12.24 9.10 16.90
N GLY A 46 11.96 9.33 15.61
CA GLY A 46 11.65 8.24 14.68
C GLY A 46 10.26 7.64 14.89
N ARG A 47 9.30 8.42 15.40
CA ARG A 47 7.94 7.98 15.63
C ARG A 47 7.03 8.46 14.52
N VAL A 48 6.07 7.62 14.16
CA VAL A 48 5.00 7.90 13.19
C VAL A 48 3.66 7.93 13.91
N ARG A 49 2.66 8.56 13.29
CA ARG A 49 1.31 8.66 13.85
C ARG A 49 0.25 8.67 12.76
N PRO A 50 -1.02 8.38 13.11
CA PRO A 50 -2.12 8.46 12.17
C PRO A 50 -2.25 9.85 11.52
N ALA A 51 -2.83 9.91 10.33
CA ALA A 51 -3.15 11.12 9.57
C ALA A 51 -1.92 11.92 9.09
N THR A 52 -0.76 11.29 8.99
CA THR A 52 0.47 11.93 8.50
C THR A 52 1.03 11.26 7.25
N GLY A 53 0.24 10.42 6.60
CA GLY A 53 0.62 9.64 5.42
C GLY A 53 0.52 8.14 5.69
N GLY A 54 1.12 7.35 4.84
CA GLY A 54 1.13 5.92 4.94
C GLY A 54 1.47 5.26 3.61
N MET A 55 1.24 3.96 3.51
CA MET A 55 1.44 3.21 2.28
C MET A 55 0.23 3.38 1.37
N SER A 56 0.42 3.95 0.17
CA SER A 56 -0.64 4.22 -0.78
C SER A 56 -1.26 2.95 -1.35
N VAL A 57 -2.59 2.92 -1.37
CA VAL A 57 -3.38 1.83 -1.96
C VAL A 57 -4.58 2.40 -2.70
N ALA A 58 -5.14 1.61 -3.62
CA ALA A 58 -6.30 1.98 -4.42
C ALA A 58 -7.40 0.92 -4.31
N PRO A 59 -8.68 1.30 -4.55
CA PRO A 59 -9.80 0.35 -4.46
C PRO A 59 -9.92 -0.59 -5.67
N ALA A 60 -9.29 -0.27 -6.80
CA ALA A 60 -9.38 -1.05 -8.04
C ALA A 60 -8.18 -0.83 -8.94
N TRP A 61 -7.98 -1.69 -9.94
CA TRP A 61 -6.88 -1.55 -10.90
C TRP A 61 -6.88 -0.19 -11.60
N ALA A 62 -8.07 0.27 -12.03
CA ALA A 62 -8.21 1.52 -12.76
C ALA A 62 -7.85 2.76 -11.94
N ASP A 63 -7.79 2.64 -10.63
CA ASP A 63 -7.50 3.74 -9.70
C ASP A 63 -6.02 3.80 -9.33
N LEU A 64 -5.21 2.83 -9.75
CA LEU A 64 -3.76 2.90 -9.56
C LEU A 64 -3.19 4.09 -10.32
N PRO A 65 -2.17 4.77 -9.78
CA PRO A 65 -1.47 5.80 -10.55
C PRO A 65 -1.00 5.24 -11.89
N VAL A 66 -1.26 5.96 -12.98
CA VAL A 66 -1.00 5.46 -14.34
C VAL A 66 0.47 5.07 -14.57
N TRP A 67 1.40 5.75 -13.90
CA TRP A 67 2.83 5.46 -13.99
C TRP A 67 3.26 4.25 -13.15
N ARG A 68 2.37 3.69 -12.32
CA ARG A 68 2.64 2.50 -11.50
C ARG A 68 2.17 1.21 -12.18
N VAL A 69 1.30 1.30 -13.16
CA VAL A 69 0.78 0.13 -13.86
C VAL A 69 1.93 -0.56 -14.60
N PRO A 70 2.13 -1.88 -14.39
CA PRO A 70 3.19 -2.60 -15.09
C PRO A 70 3.04 -2.50 -16.61
N LYS A 71 4.15 -2.43 -17.33
CA LYS A 71 4.16 -2.26 -18.78
C LYS A 71 3.32 -3.30 -19.52
N ARG A 72 3.40 -4.57 -19.12
CA ARG A 72 2.65 -5.66 -19.76
C ARG A 72 1.12 -5.53 -19.62
N LEU A 73 0.65 -4.69 -18.69
CA LEU A 73 -0.77 -4.45 -18.44
C LEU A 73 -1.24 -3.09 -18.97
N ALA A 74 -0.36 -2.35 -19.64
CA ALA A 74 -0.67 -0.98 -20.09
C ALA A 74 -1.89 -0.92 -21.03
N SER A 75 -2.10 -1.94 -21.86
CA SER A 75 -3.27 -2.02 -22.74
C SER A 75 -4.56 -2.38 -22.01
N LYS A 76 -4.48 -2.85 -20.78
CA LYS A 76 -5.64 -3.30 -19.98
C LYS A 76 -6.18 -2.21 -19.06
N ILE A 77 -5.41 -1.16 -18.80
CA ILE A 77 -5.78 -0.08 -17.90
C ILE A 77 -5.62 1.24 -18.65
N ARG A 78 -6.74 1.97 -18.75
CA ARG A 78 -6.80 3.20 -19.54
C ARG A 78 -5.83 4.26 -19.00
N GLY A 79 -5.04 4.85 -19.90
CA GLY A 79 -4.10 5.91 -19.56
C GLY A 79 -2.80 5.45 -18.92
N ALA A 80 -2.59 4.13 -18.79
CA ALA A 80 -1.39 3.59 -18.18
C ALA A 80 -0.11 3.99 -18.93
N THR A 81 0.89 4.47 -18.19
CA THR A 81 2.17 4.94 -18.72
C THR A 81 3.37 4.30 -18.04
N GLY A 82 3.14 3.34 -17.12
CA GLY A 82 4.21 2.67 -16.40
C GLY A 82 5.09 1.83 -17.31
N SER A 83 6.35 1.67 -16.92
CA SER A 83 7.35 0.94 -17.71
C SER A 83 8.04 -0.18 -16.92
N ASN A 84 7.65 -0.40 -15.68
CA ASN A 84 8.27 -1.41 -14.82
C ASN A 84 7.67 -2.81 -15.03
N ALA A 85 8.27 -3.80 -14.37
CA ALA A 85 7.84 -5.20 -14.40
C ALA A 85 7.15 -5.64 -13.11
N ASP A 86 6.58 -4.70 -12.36
CA ASP A 86 5.88 -4.99 -11.12
C ASP A 86 4.63 -5.85 -11.37
N GLN A 87 4.07 -6.39 -10.32
CA GLN A 87 2.77 -7.05 -10.34
C GLN A 87 1.76 -6.18 -9.59
N ILE A 88 0.48 -6.37 -9.90
CA ILE A 88 -0.60 -5.76 -9.12
C ILE A 88 -1.05 -6.79 -8.09
N TRP A 89 -1.01 -6.38 -6.84
CA TRP A 89 -1.36 -7.19 -5.68
C TRP A 89 -2.62 -6.66 -5.02
N ARG A 90 -3.38 -7.55 -4.41
CA ARG A 90 -4.56 -7.18 -3.63
C ARG A 90 -4.45 -7.77 -2.24
N LEU A 91 -4.82 -6.97 -1.24
CA LEU A 91 -5.03 -7.39 0.14
C LEU A 91 -6.52 -7.19 0.46
N GLY A 92 -7.16 -8.24 0.97
CA GLY A 92 -8.55 -8.13 1.39
C GLY A 92 -9.57 -8.21 0.26
N SER A 93 -10.85 -8.19 0.64
CA SER A 93 -11.98 -8.32 -0.29
C SER A 93 -13.23 -7.55 0.15
N ALA A 94 -13.20 -6.87 1.29
CA ALA A 94 -14.31 -6.06 1.79
C ALA A 94 -14.35 -4.69 1.11
N PRO A 95 -15.42 -3.91 1.28
CA PRO A 95 -15.50 -2.56 0.71
C PRO A 95 -14.33 -1.68 1.14
N PHE A 96 -13.93 -0.75 0.26
CA PHE A 96 -12.82 0.18 0.48
C PHE A 96 -13.28 1.33 1.35
N THR A 97 -13.27 1.12 2.65
CA THR A 97 -13.67 2.10 3.67
C THR A 97 -12.67 2.09 4.81
N ASP A 98 -12.66 3.15 5.63
CA ASP A 98 -11.83 3.20 6.83
C ASP A 98 -12.10 1.98 7.70
N ALA A 99 -11.06 1.19 7.95
CA ALA A 99 -11.19 -0.08 8.68
C ALA A 99 -9.82 -0.60 9.13
N PRO A 100 -9.78 -1.48 10.14
CA PRO A 100 -8.55 -2.18 10.48
C PRO A 100 -8.03 -3.02 9.31
N VAL A 101 -6.71 -3.08 9.17
CA VAL A 101 -6.03 -3.88 8.13
C VAL A 101 -5.29 -5.05 8.76
N GLY A 102 -4.85 -4.89 9.97
CA GLY A 102 -4.13 -5.90 10.75
C GLY A 102 -3.69 -5.27 12.07
N PRO A 103 -2.99 -6.02 12.95
CA PRO A 103 -2.49 -5.47 14.19
C PRO A 103 -1.64 -4.23 13.95
N GLY A 104 -2.01 -3.11 14.56
CA GLY A 104 -1.28 -1.85 14.44
C GLY A 104 -1.54 -1.07 13.16
N LEU A 105 -2.40 -1.54 12.26
CA LEU A 105 -2.65 -0.95 10.95
C LEU A 105 -4.13 -0.65 10.73
N ARG A 106 -4.39 0.46 10.00
CA ARG A 106 -5.73 0.79 9.52
C ARG A 106 -5.65 1.40 8.12
N LEU A 107 -6.74 1.28 7.38
CA LEU A 107 -6.92 2.01 6.12
C LEU A 107 -7.59 3.35 6.45
N ARG A 108 -7.00 4.44 5.93
CA ARG A 108 -7.63 5.76 5.88
C ARG A 108 -7.89 6.11 4.43
N VAL A 109 -9.16 6.19 4.06
CA VAL A 109 -9.57 6.63 2.72
C VAL A 109 -9.55 8.16 2.71
N ASP A 110 -8.71 8.75 1.88
CA ASP A 110 -8.59 10.22 1.75
C ASP A 110 -9.30 10.76 0.50
N LYS A 111 -9.52 9.89 -0.49
CA LYS A 111 -10.25 10.22 -1.72
C LYS A 111 -11.00 8.96 -2.17
N PRO A 112 -12.04 9.08 -3.03
CA PRO A 112 -12.77 7.91 -3.51
C PRO A 112 -11.89 6.84 -4.18
N ALA A 113 -10.79 7.26 -4.80
CA ALA A 113 -9.89 6.37 -5.56
C ALA A 113 -8.54 6.14 -4.87
N HIS A 114 -8.38 6.53 -3.62
CA HIS A 114 -7.09 6.47 -2.94
C HIS A 114 -7.25 6.36 -1.42
N GLY A 115 -6.35 5.63 -0.80
CA GLY A 115 -6.21 5.58 0.65
C GLY A 115 -4.78 5.28 1.07
N ASN A 116 -4.54 5.36 2.35
CA ASN A 116 -3.25 5.02 2.96
C ASN A 116 -3.44 3.95 4.02
N VAL A 117 -2.58 2.95 4.00
CA VAL A 117 -2.42 2.07 5.15
C VAL A 117 -1.48 2.78 6.11
N GLU A 118 -1.99 3.12 7.28
CA GLU A 118 -1.32 3.95 8.28
C GLU A 118 -1.23 3.22 9.62
N PRO A 119 -0.36 3.68 10.55
CA PRO A 119 -0.41 3.16 11.91
C PRO A 119 -1.74 3.53 12.56
N ASP A 120 -2.31 2.64 13.35
CA ASP A 120 -3.57 2.91 14.06
C ASP A 120 -3.37 3.77 15.32
N ALA A 121 -2.13 3.92 15.77
CA ALA A 121 -1.72 4.77 16.89
C ALA A 121 -0.28 5.19 16.68
N ALA A 122 0.16 6.23 17.41
CA ALA A 122 1.56 6.64 17.38
C ALA A 122 2.48 5.49 17.80
N CYS A 123 3.54 5.26 17.04
CA CYS A 123 4.49 4.19 17.31
C CYS A 123 5.83 4.48 16.63
N ALA A 124 6.85 3.67 16.92
CA ALA A 124 8.10 3.75 16.21
C ALA A 124 7.90 3.42 14.72
N LEU A 125 8.62 4.10 13.83
CA LEU A 125 8.60 3.81 12.40
C LEU A 125 8.89 2.33 12.13
N THR A 126 9.90 1.77 12.80
CA THR A 126 10.26 0.35 12.63
C THR A 126 9.14 -0.59 13.06
N HIS A 127 8.36 -0.22 14.06
CA HIS A 127 7.19 -0.98 14.48
C HIS A 127 6.10 -0.98 13.39
N PHE A 128 5.84 0.18 12.80
CA PHE A 128 4.91 0.30 11.68
C PHE A 128 5.38 -0.51 10.48
N GLU A 129 6.67 -0.44 10.14
CA GLU A 129 7.24 -1.22 9.05
C GLU A 129 7.08 -2.73 9.29
N THR A 130 7.33 -3.19 10.52
CA THR A 130 7.13 -4.60 10.88
C THR A 130 5.66 -5.02 10.75
N ALA A 131 4.73 -4.13 11.13
CA ALA A 131 3.31 -4.40 10.97
C ALA A 131 2.91 -4.54 9.49
N LEU A 132 3.45 -3.70 8.60
CA LEU A 132 3.24 -3.84 7.16
C LEU A 132 3.81 -5.17 6.64
N GLN A 133 5.02 -5.53 7.06
CA GLN A 133 5.66 -6.79 6.66
C GLN A 133 4.85 -8.01 7.10
N ALA A 134 4.17 -7.92 8.23
CA ALA A 134 3.34 -9.00 8.74
C ALA A 134 2.16 -9.34 7.81
N THR A 135 1.79 -8.46 6.88
CA THR A 135 0.75 -8.73 5.89
C THR A 135 1.27 -9.43 4.64
N GLN A 136 2.58 -9.61 4.49
CA GLN A 136 3.22 -10.04 3.23
C GLN A 136 2.57 -11.29 2.63
N ALA A 137 2.36 -12.33 3.41
CA ALA A 137 1.81 -13.60 2.92
C ALA A 137 0.31 -13.52 2.56
N SER A 138 -0.37 -12.45 2.94
CA SER A 138 -1.81 -12.27 2.69
C SER A 138 -2.10 -11.53 1.38
N TRP A 139 -1.11 -10.92 0.75
CA TRP A 139 -1.28 -10.28 -0.54
C TRP A 139 -1.29 -11.33 -1.64
N VAL A 140 -2.19 -11.18 -2.60
CA VAL A 140 -2.31 -12.06 -3.76
C VAL A 140 -2.21 -11.24 -5.04
N VAL A 141 -1.63 -11.83 -6.08
CA VAL A 141 -1.63 -11.21 -7.41
C VAL A 141 -3.06 -11.17 -7.93
N ASP A 142 -3.51 -9.99 -8.31
CA ASP A 142 -4.86 -9.76 -8.85
C ASP A 142 -4.73 -8.72 -9.97
N GLU A 143 -4.77 -9.18 -11.22
CA GLU A 143 -4.49 -8.39 -12.41
C GLU A 143 -5.59 -8.56 -13.45
N PRO A 144 -5.83 -7.53 -14.29
CA PRO A 144 -6.81 -7.62 -15.37
C PRO A 144 -6.43 -8.64 -16.45
#